data_285c720b524cd881219df316de1e0491
#
_entry.id   285c720b524cd881219df316de1e0491
#
_cell.length_a   1.000
_cell.length_b   1.000
_cell.length_c   1.000
_cell.angle_alpha   90.00
_cell.angle_beta   90.00
_cell.angle_gamma   90.00
#
_symmetry.space_group_name_H-M   'P 1'
#
loop_
_entity.id
_entity.type
_entity.pdbx_description
1 polymer ?
#
loop_
_entity_poly.entity_id
_entity_poly.type
_entity_poly.pdbx_seq_one_letter_code
_entity_poly.pdbx_strand_id
1 'polypeptide(L)'
;MQKFDTPAPVTAVVDIPAGRIQFIAADRADTAVEVLPANTSKSRDVKAAEQTEVSYGDGVLRIKAPEAKNQILGSSGSIEVTVQLPAGSRIEAKAPLAELRGVGRLGDVSFEGAQGSVKLDEAASARLTLQSGDVSVGRLGGPAQISTQKGDLRITEAVRGTVTLRTESGEISVGAARGVSASLDAGTSYGRIHDTLKNTGGADAALAIHATTAYGDISARSL
;
A
#
# COMPACT_ATOMS: atom_id res chain seq x y z
N MET A 1 -6.14 -18.09 -14.91
CA MET A 1 -6.11 -18.20 -13.43
C MET A 1 -5.22 -19.37 -13.03
N GLN A 2 -4.22 -19.12 -12.18
CA GLN A 2 -3.30 -20.15 -11.64
C GLN A 2 -3.60 -20.31 -10.15
N LYS A 3 -3.49 -21.54 -9.64
CA LYS A 3 -3.74 -21.87 -8.23
C LYS A 3 -2.55 -22.61 -7.62
N PHE A 4 -2.24 -22.26 -6.37
CA PHE A 4 -1.17 -22.87 -5.57
C PHE A 4 -1.72 -23.26 -4.21
N ASP A 5 -1.32 -24.40 -3.70
CA ASP A 5 -1.64 -24.81 -2.33
C ASP A 5 -0.76 -24.03 -1.35
N THR A 6 -1.41 -23.26 -0.47
CA THR A 6 -0.75 -22.35 0.46
C THR A 6 -1.48 -22.35 1.81
N PRO A 7 -1.25 -23.37 2.63
CA PRO A 7 -1.95 -23.53 3.91
C PRO A 7 -1.56 -22.50 4.98
N ALA A 8 -0.52 -21.71 4.70
CA ALA A 8 -0.02 -20.63 5.57
C ALA A 8 0.09 -19.31 4.78
N PRO A 9 0.17 -18.16 5.47
CA PRO A 9 0.43 -16.87 4.84
C PRO A 9 1.70 -16.92 3.97
N VAL A 10 1.65 -16.27 2.82
CA VAL A 10 2.73 -16.24 1.82
C VAL A 10 3.35 -14.84 1.71
N THR A 11 4.51 -14.76 1.08
CA THR A 11 5.07 -13.49 0.61
C THR A 11 4.74 -13.35 -0.88
N ALA A 12 3.97 -12.34 -1.25
CA ALA A 12 3.69 -12.02 -2.65
C ALA A 12 4.61 -10.88 -3.11
N VAL A 13 5.47 -11.18 -4.09
CA VAL A 13 6.39 -10.23 -4.73
C VAL A 13 5.85 -9.93 -6.13
N VAL A 14 5.51 -8.65 -6.38
CA VAL A 14 4.92 -8.21 -7.65
C VAL A 14 5.76 -7.09 -8.25
N ASP A 15 6.19 -7.27 -9.49
CA ASP A 15 6.95 -6.27 -10.26
C ASP A 15 6.29 -6.10 -11.63
N ILE A 16 5.54 -5.01 -11.79
CA ILE A 16 4.83 -4.68 -13.02
C ILE A 16 5.01 -3.21 -13.40
N PRO A 17 5.08 -2.86 -14.68
CA PRO A 17 5.32 -1.48 -15.10
C PRO A 17 4.11 -0.56 -14.92
N ALA A 18 2.90 -1.08 -15.16
CA ALA A 18 1.67 -0.29 -15.14
C ALA A 18 0.43 -1.16 -14.95
N GLY A 19 -0.62 -0.61 -14.35
CA GLY A 19 -1.93 -1.24 -14.28
C GLY A 19 -2.60 -1.17 -12.93
N ARG A 20 -3.24 -2.28 -12.54
CA ARG A 20 -3.89 -2.42 -11.23
C ARG A 20 -3.43 -3.69 -10.56
N ILE A 21 -3.11 -3.60 -9.28
CA ILE A 21 -2.78 -4.74 -8.43
C ILE A 21 -3.84 -4.82 -7.33
N GLN A 22 -4.52 -5.96 -7.24
CA GLN A 22 -5.50 -6.21 -6.20
C GLN A 22 -5.12 -7.47 -5.41
N PHE A 23 -4.94 -7.32 -4.11
CA PHE A 23 -4.80 -8.42 -3.17
C PHE A 23 -6.10 -8.60 -2.39
N ILE A 24 -6.56 -9.84 -2.28
CA ILE A 24 -7.75 -10.21 -1.50
C ILE A 24 -7.30 -11.24 -0.46
N ALA A 25 -7.11 -10.78 0.77
CA ALA A 25 -6.70 -11.60 1.90
C ALA A 25 -7.92 -12.13 2.65
N ALA A 26 -8.04 -13.43 2.74
CA ALA A 26 -9.15 -14.11 3.38
C ALA A 26 -8.68 -15.37 4.13
N ASP A 27 -9.56 -15.97 4.92
CA ASP A 27 -9.29 -17.26 5.56
C ASP A 27 -9.39 -18.36 4.52
N ARG A 28 -8.26 -18.68 3.90
CA ARG A 28 -8.13 -19.66 2.84
C ARG A 28 -6.78 -20.39 2.92
N ALA A 29 -6.70 -21.58 2.35
CA ALA A 29 -5.50 -22.42 2.32
C ALA A 29 -4.90 -22.56 0.91
N ASP A 30 -5.26 -21.66 -0.01
CA ASP A 30 -4.75 -21.62 -1.37
C ASP A 30 -4.48 -20.18 -1.80
N THR A 31 -3.61 -20.02 -2.79
CA THR A 31 -3.39 -18.74 -3.46
C THR A 31 -3.82 -18.85 -4.92
N ALA A 32 -4.65 -17.93 -5.37
CA ALA A 32 -5.10 -17.87 -6.75
C ALA A 32 -4.65 -16.55 -7.39
N VAL A 33 -4.08 -16.66 -8.59
CA VAL A 33 -3.55 -15.52 -9.35
C VAL A 33 -4.25 -15.43 -10.70
N GLU A 34 -4.71 -14.26 -11.02
CA GLU A 34 -5.24 -13.92 -12.32
C GLU A 34 -4.51 -12.68 -12.87
N VAL A 35 -4.03 -12.78 -14.10
CA VAL A 35 -3.38 -11.69 -14.82
C VAL A 35 -4.16 -11.44 -16.09
N LEU A 36 -4.68 -10.24 -16.26
CA LEU A 36 -5.47 -9.83 -17.40
C LEU A 36 -4.88 -8.57 -18.05
N PRO A 37 -5.05 -8.36 -19.36
CA PRO A 37 -4.73 -7.08 -19.98
C PRO A 37 -5.69 -6.00 -19.46
N ALA A 38 -5.19 -4.81 -19.14
CA ALA A 38 -6.04 -3.69 -18.75
C ALA A 38 -7.01 -3.28 -19.86
N ASN A 39 -6.61 -3.50 -21.12
CA ASN A 39 -7.47 -3.30 -22.27
C ASN A 39 -7.21 -4.39 -23.33
N THR A 40 -8.20 -5.26 -23.55
CA THR A 40 -8.12 -6.36 -24.51
C THR A 40 -8.00 -5.91 -25.98
N SER A 41 -8.36 -4.66 -26.30
CA SER A 41 -8.22 -4.10 -27.64
C SER A 41 -6.81 -3.56 -27.92
N LYS A 42 -5.97 -3.45 -26.91
CA LYS A 42 -4.58 -2.98 -27.05
C LYS A 42 -3.62 -4.16 -27.08
N SER A 43 -3.01 -4.44 -28.21
CA SER A 43 -2.10 -5.56 -28.41
C SER A 43 -0.91 -5.57 -27.42
N ARG A 44 -0.46 -4.40 -26.97
CA ARG A 44 0.62 -4.29 -25.98
C ARG A 44 0.20 -4.74 -24.58
N ASP A 45 -1.06 -4.45 -24.17
CA ASP A 45 -1.60 -4.87 -22.88
C ASP A 45 -1.82 -6.39 -22.88
N VAL A 46 -2.32 -6.93 -24.00
CA VAL A 46 -2.46 -8.38 -24.20
C VAL A 46 -1.10 -9.08 -24.12
N LYS A 47 -0.09 -8.58 -24.85
CA LYS A 47 1.26 -9.14 -24.80
C LYS A 47 1.88 -9.06 -23.40
N ALA A 48 1.69 -7.93 -22.70
CA ALA A 48 2.20 -7.78 -21.34
C ALA A 48 1.56 -8.82 -20.39
N ALA A 49 0.25 -9.04 -20.49
CA ALA A 49 -0.44 -10.05 -19.69
C ALA A 49 0.03 -11.49 -20.03
N GLU A 50 0.15 -11.83 -21.32
CA GLU A 50 0.62 -13.14 -21.78
C GLU A 50 2.06 -13.45 -21.39
N GLN A 51 2.92 -12.43 -21.33
CA GLN A 51 4.35 -12.56 -21.02
C GLN A 51 4.65 -12.38 -19.52
N THR A 52 3.64 -12.09 -18.70
CA THR A 52 3.82 -11.98 -17.25
C THR A 52 4.05 -13.38 -16.65
N GLU A 53 5.19 -13.54 -16.01
CA GLU A 53 5.55 -14.77 -15.34
C GLU A 53 4.96 -14.84 -13.95
N VAL A 54 4.36 -15.99 -13.61
CA VAL A 54 3.83 -16.26 -12.27
C VAL A 54 4.46 -17.56 -11.79
N SER A 55 5.12 -17.52 -10.65
CA SER A 55 5.74 -18.68 -10.03
C SER A 55 5.54 -18.68 -8.52
N TYR A 56 5.47 -19.88 -7.94
CA TYR A 56 5.38 -20.08 -6.50
C TYR A 56 6.39 -21.13 -6.05
N GLY A 57 7.13 -20.84 -5.00
CA GLY A 57 8.07 -21.74 -4.36
C GLY A 57 8.53 -21.20 -3.01
N ASP A 58 8.82 -22.07 -2.06
CA ASP A 58 9.35 -21.72 -0.74
C ASP A 58 8.53 -20.64 0.01
N GLY A 59 7.20 -20.67 -0.13
CA GLY A 59 6.30 -19.70 0.50
C GLY A 59 6.28 -18.33 -0.19
N VAL A 60 6.92 -18.17 -1.35
CA VAL A 60 7.00 -16.91 -2.10
C VAL A 60 6.29 -17.07 -3.44
N LEU A 61 5.26 -16.23 -3.63
CA LEU A 61 4.62 -16.00 -4.92
C LEU A 61 5.35 -14.86 -5.64
N ARG A 62 5.80 -15.09 -6.86
CA ARG A 62 6.44 -14.06 -7.69
C ARG A 62 5.61 -13.81 -8.94
N ILE A 63 5.31 -12.53 -9.20
CA ILE A 63 4.61 -12.07 -10.39
C ILE A 63 5.49 -11.00 -11.04
N LYS A 64 6.05 -11.30 -12.18
CA LYS A 64 6.96 -10.40 -12.88
C LYS A 64 6.51 -10.20 -14.32
N ALA A 65 6.19 -8.94 -14.65
CA ALA A 65 5.96 -8.55 -16.04
C ALA A 65 7.30 -8.38 -16.78
N PRO A 66 7.32 -8.56 -18.11
CA PRO A 66 8.53 -8.38 -18.89
C PRO A 66 9.05 -6.94 -18.78
N GLU A 67 10.36 -6.81 -18.64
CA GLU A 67 11.01 -5.49 -18.68
C GLU A 67 10.83 -4.88 -20.08
N ALA A 68 10.52 -3.59 -20.12
CA ALA A 68 10.44 -2.86 -21.37
C ALA A 68 11.82 -2.81 -22.04
N LYS A 69 12.07 -3.70 -23.02
CA LYS A 69 13.37 -3.85 -23.71
C LYS A 69 13.80 -2.60 -24.49
N ASN A 70 12.93 -1.63 -24.73
CA ASN A 70 13.27 -0.37 -25.41
C ASN A 70 12.36 0.77 -24.94
N GLN A 71 12.85 1.59 -24.02
CA GLN A 71 12.16 2.81 -23.57
C GLN A 71 12.06 3.89 -24.67
N ILE A 72 12.65 3.68 -25.85
CA ILE A 72 12.74 4.69 -26.93
C ILE A 72 11.48 4.72 -27.80
N LEU A 73 10.66 3.67 -27.84
CA LEU A 73 9.54 3.55 -28.77
C LEU A 73 8.24 2.95 -28.18
N GLY A 74 7.81 3.39 -27.01
CA GLY A 74 6.47 3.06 -26.55
C GLY A 74 6.34 2.77 -25.05
N SER A 75 5.20 3.16 -24.48
CA SER A 75 4.83 2.82 -23.10
C SER A 75 4.68 1.30 -22.93
N SER A 76 5.11 0.79 -21.79
CA SER A 76 4.86 -0.59 -21.34
C SER A 76 3.35 -0.89 -21.38
N GLY A 77 2.97 -2.14 -21.64
CA GLY A 77 1.58 -2.56 -21.54
C GLY A 77 1.08 -2.44 -20.09
N SER A 78 -0.21 -2.22 -19.94
CA SER A 78 -0.89 -2.14 -18.65
C SER A 78 -1.65 -3.44 -18.37
N ILE A 79 -1.53 -3.97 -17.15
CA ILE A 79 -2.15 -5.24 -16.76
C ILE A 79 -2.93 -5.11 -15.46
N GLU A 80 -3.93 -5.96 -15.30
CA GLU A 80 -4.67 -6.13 -14.06
C GLU A 80 -4.24 -7.45 -13.40
N VAL A 81 -3.69 -7.36 -12.19
CA VAL A 81 -3.25 -8.50 -11.41
C VAL A 81 -4.17 -8.64 -10.20
N THR A 82 -4.88 -9.75 -10.10
CA THR A 82 -5.68 -10.09 -8.92
C THR A 82 -5.08 -11.31 -8.23
N VAL A 83 -4.75 -11.15 -6.96
CA VAL A 83 -4.19 -12.21 -6.12
C VAL A 83 -5.11 -12.44 -4.94
N GLN A 84 -5.68 -13.62 -4.85
CA GLN A 84 -6.39 -14.08 -3.66
C GLN A 84 -5.40 -14.93 -2.84
N LEU A 85 -5.23 -14.63 -1.55
CA LEU A 85 -4.21 -15.25 -0.70
C LEU A 85 -4.66 -15.38 0.76
N PRO A 86 -3.99 -16.21 1.57
CA PRO A 86 -4.29 -16.33 3.00
C PRO A 86 -4.14 -15.00 3.74
N ALA A 87 -5.02 -14.76 4.72
CA ALA A 87 -4.93 -13.59 5.60
C ALA A 87 -3.59 -13.54 6.32
N GLY A 88 -3.05 -12.33 6.52
CA GLY A 88 -1.73 -12.12 7.12
C GLY A 88 -0.55 -12.28 6.17
N SER A 89 -0.78 -12.51 4.88
CA SER A 89 0.28 -12.59 3.87
C SER A 89 1.00 -11.26 3.70
N ARG A 90 2.32 -11.35 3.48
CA ARG A 90 3.20 -10.21 3.23
C ARG A 90 3.17 -9.81 1.76
N ILE A 91 3.18 -8.52 1.50
CA ILE A 91 3.16 -7.95 0.16
C ILE A 91 4.41 -7.11 -0.07
N GLU A 92 5.10 -7.37 -1.18
CA GLU A 92 6.18 -6.56 -1.71
C GLU A 92 5.84 -6.23 -3.17
N ALA A 93 5.43 -5.00 -3.45
CA ALA A 93 5.04 -4.63 -4.80
C ALA A 93 5.84 -3.43 -5.29
N LYS A 94 6.27 -3.52 -6.55
CA LYS A 94 6.92 -2.43 -7.28
C LYS A 94 6.17 -2.20 -8.59
N ALA A 95 5.61 -1.00 -8.72
CA ALA A 95 4.81 -0.68 -9.86
C ALA A 95 4.80 0.84 -10.13
N PRO A 96 5.61 1.34 -11.07
CA PRO A 96 5.72 2.77 -11.34
C PRO A 96 4.41 3.48 -11.64
N LEU A 97 3.50 2.83 -12.38
CA LEU A 97 2.24 3.40 -12.82
C LEU A 97 1.07 2.46 -12.50
N ALA A 98 0.78 2.27 -11.21
CA ALA A 98 -0.27 1.34 -10.83
C ALA A 98 -1.07 1.77 -9.61
N GLU A 99 -2.34 1.35 -9.59
CA GLU A 99 -3.18 1.39 -8.40
C GLU A 99 -2.97 0.10 -7.59
N LEU A 100 -2.80 0.24 -6.28
CA LEU A 100 -2.73 -0.88 -5.34
C LEU A 100 -3.98 -0.93 -4.46
N ARG A 101 -4.68 -2.04 -4.50
CA ARG A 101 -5.84 -2.32 -3.65
C ARG A 101 -5.58 -3.55 -2.78
N GLY A 102 -5.58 -3.39 -1.47
CA GLY A 102 -5.56 -4.48 -0.50
C GLY A 102 -6.91 -4.62 0.19
N VAL A 103 -7.55 -5.77 0.05
CA VAL A 103 -8.82 -6.11 0.67
C VAL A 103 -8.60 -7.14 1.76
N GLY A 104 -9.21 -6.96 2.93
CA GLY A 104 -9.05 -7.84 4.07
C GLY A 104 -7.77 -7.56 4.87
N ARG A 105 -7.34 -8.54 5.67
CA ARG A 105 -6.23 -8.41 6.61
C ARG A 105 -4.91 -8.87 5.97
N LEU A 106 -4.07 -7.92 5.58
CA LEU A 106 -2.71 -8.16 5.10
C LEU A 106 -1.69 -8.17 6.27
N GLY A 107 -0.56 -8.81 6.05
CA GLY A 107 0.62 -8.72 6.90
C GLY A 107 1.39 -7.42 6.66
N ASP A 108 2.71 -7.53 6.51
CA ASP A 108 3.54 -6.38 6.16
C ASP A 108 3.35 -6.01 4.69
N VAL A 109 3.12 -4.74 4.41
CA VAL A 109 2.93 -4.23 3.05
C VAL A 109 4.05 -3.26 2.69
N SER A 110 4.82 -3.59 1.66
CA SER A 110 5.80 -2.70 1.04
C SER A 110 5.39 -2.38 -0.39
N PHE A 111 5.29 -1.08 -0.72
CA PHE A 111 4.95 -0.64 -2.07
C PHE A 111 5.85 0.52 -2.51
N GLU A 112 6.37 0.41 -3.72
CA GLU A 112 7.16 1.44 -4.38
C GLU A 112 6.52 1.76 -5.73
N GLY A 113 6.06 3.01 -5.90
CA GLY A 113 5.41 3.49 -7.10
C GLY A 113 5.80 4.93 -7.43
N ALA A 114 5.60 5.34 -8.68
CA ALA A 114 5.72 6.75 -9.06
C ALA A 114 4.34 7.41 -9.10
N GLN A 115 3.37 6.79 -9.74
CA GLN A 115 2.04 7.37 -9.93
C GLN A 115 0.95 6.32 -9.74
N GLY A 116 -0.05 6.63 -8.92
CA GLY A 116 -1.18 5.76 -8.63
C GLY A 116 -1.66 5.93 -7.20
N SER A 117 -2.78 5.32 -6.86
CA SER A 117 -3.33 5.34 -5.50
C SER A 117 -3.09 4.03 -4.76
N VAL A 118 -2.96 4.11 -3.45
CA VAL A 118 -2.88 2.93 -2.57
C VAL A 118 -4.05 2.93 -1.62
N LYS A 119 -4.80 1.84 -1.61
CA LYS A 119 -5.91 1.66 -0.65
C LYS A 119 -5.83 0.29 0.00
N LEU A 120 -5.62 0.26 1.32
CA LEU A 120 -5.54 -0.95 2.13
C LEU A 120 -6.67 -0.97 3.15
N ASP A 121 -7.35 -2.10 3.32
CA ASP A 121 -8.38 -2.24 4.37
C ASP A 121 -7.70 -2.42 5.73
N GLU A 122 -6.79 -3.40 5.86
CA GLU A 122 -6.03 -3.65 7.09
C GLU A 122 -4.62 -4.13 6.75
N ALA A 123 -3.62 -3.59 7.46
CA ALA A 123 -2.23 -4.00 7.35
C ALA A 123 -1.58 -4.12 8.74
N ALA A 124 -0.72 -5.11 8.95
CA ALA A 124 0.04 -5.25 10.17
C ALA A 124 1.11 -4.16 10.27
N SER A 125 1.80 -3.88 9.18
CA SER A 125 2.72 -2.74 9.02
C SER A 125 2.69 -2.24 7.58
N ALA A 126 3.14 -1.00 7.32
CA ALA A 126 3.14 -0.44 5.98
C ALA A 126 4.40 0.39 5.70
N ARG A 127 5.04 0.12 4.54
CA ARG A 127 6.11 0.95 3.98
C ARG A 127 5.73 1.31 2.55
N LEU A 128 5.25 2.52 2.35
CA LEU A 128 4.69 2.95 1.07
C LEU A 128 5.41 4.21 0.59
N THR A 129 5.92 4.16 -0.64
CA THR A 129 6.62 5.28 -1.26
C THR A 129 6.03 5.56 -2.63
N LEU A 130 5.53 6.77 -2.83
CA LEU A 130 5.00 7.27 -4.10
C LEU A 130 5.63 8.61 -4.46
N GLN A 131 5.56 8.99 -5.73
CA GLN A 131 5.81 10.37 -6.15
C GLN A 131 4.48 11.14 -6.20
N SER A 132 3.42 10.53 -6.74
CA SER A 132 2.10 11.15 -6.83
C SER A 132 0.98 10.14 -6.66
N GLY A 133 0.07 10.42 -5.73
CA GLY A 133 -1.12 9.61 -5.47
C GLY A 133 -1.50 9.59 -4.01
N ASP A 134 -2.76 9.32 -3.76
CA ASP A 134 -3.32 9.26 -2.41
C ASP A 134 -3.09 7.89 -1.78
N VAL A 135 -2.83 7.89 -0.48
CA VAL A 135 -2.70 6.67 0.31
C VAL A 135 -3.79 6.64 1.37
N SER A 136 -4.56 5.56 1.39
CA SER A 136 -5.59 5.33 2.39
C SER A 136 -5.42 3.96 3.03
N VAL A 137 -5.24 3.93 4.35
CA VAL A 137 -5.18 2.71 5.15
C VAL A 137 -6.35 2.72 6.14
N GLY A 138 -7.17 1.69 6.10
CA GLY A 138 -8.32 1.54 7.01
C GLY A 138 -7.84 1.30 8.44
N ARG A 139 -7.23 0.14 8.70
CA ARG A 139 -6.68 -0.22 10.01
C ARG A 139 -5.20 -0.56 9.90
N LEU A 140 -4.39 0.09 10.73
CA LEU A 140 -2.95 -0.15 10.83
C LEU A 140 -2.63 -0.76 12.20
N GLY A 141 -2.16 -2.01 12.22
CA GLY A 141 -1.90 -2.77 13.44
C GLY A 141 -0.55 -2.48 14.11
N GLY A 142 0.38 -1.83 13.42
CA GLY A 142 1.76 -1.61 13.85
C GLY A 142 2.42 -0.40 13.19
N PRO A 143 3.76 -0.41 13.03
CA PRO A 143 4.49 0.75 12.52
C PRO A 143 4.19 1.00 11.03
N ALA A 144 4.30 2.26 10.62
CA ALA A 144 4.24 2.63 9.21
C ALA A 144 5.24 3.73 8.85
N GLN A 145 5.70 3.66 7.61
CA GLN A 145 6.45 4.73 6.95
C GLN A 145 5.82 4.97 5.58
N ILE A 146 5.13 6.09 5.42
CA ILE A 146 4.39 6.42 4.22
C ILE A 146 4.87 7.78 3.71
N SER A 147 5.28 7.83 2.46
CA SER A 147 5.74 9.07 1.83
C SER A 147 5.20 9.23 0.42
N THR A 148 4.80 10.45 0.08
CA THR A 148 4.49 10.89 -1.28
C THR A 148 5.02 12.30 -1.51
N GLN A 149 5.19 12.72 -2.75
CA GLN A 149 5.45 14.13 -3.03
C GLN A 149 4.13 14.90 -3.18
N LYS A 150 3.14 14.27 -3.83
CA LYS A 150 1.82 14.89 -4.04
C LYS A 150 0.71 13.87 -3.81
N GLY A 151 -0.17 14.17 -2.88
CA GLY A 151 -1.33 13.35 -2.53
C GLY A 151 -1.61 13.36 -1.03
N ASP A 152 -2.81 12.95 -0.68
CA ASP A 152 -3.29 12.90 0.67
C ASP A 152 -2.92 11.57 1.35
N LEU A 153 -2.55 11.65 2.63
CA LEU A 153 -2.22 10.49 3.44
C LEU A 153 -3.26 10.30 4.54
N ARG A 154 -3.98 9.19 4.50
CA ARG A 154 -5.04 8.91 5.45
C ARG A 154 -4.88 7.55 6.12
N ILE A 155 -4.85 7.53 7.44
CA ILE A 155 -4.98 6.33 8.26
C ILE A 155 -6.24 6.48 9.10
N THR A 156 -7.23 5.62 8.87
CA THR A 156 -8.51 5.74 9.57
C THR A 156 -8.38 5.31 11.02
N GLU A 157 -7.65 4.22 11.30
CA GLU A 157 -7.41 3.70 12.64
C GLU A 157 -5.98 3.16 12.78
N ALA A 158 -5.13 3.82 13.56
CA ALA A 158 -3.81 3.37 13.93
C ALA A 158 -3.83 2.85 15.39
N VAL A 159 -3.24 1.66 15.60
CA VAL A 159 -3.34 0.96 16.88
C VAL A 159 -2.12 1.18 17.75
N ARG A 160 -0.91 1.07 17.21
CA ARG A 160 0.34 1.15 18.00
C ARG A 160 1.57 1.36 17.10
N GLY A 161 2.69 1.68 17.72
CA GLY A 161 4.00 1.79 17.09
C GLY A 161 4.27 3.20 16.56
N THR A 162 5.32 3.34 15.80
CA THR A 162 5.70 4.63 15.19
C THR A 162 5.13 4.72 13.79
N VAL A 163 4.36 5.78 13.55
CA VAL A 163 3.73 6.08 12.26
C VAL A 163 4.33 7.37 11.72
N THR A 164 5.13 7.24 10.66
CA THR A 164 5.78 8.37 9.98
C THR A 164 5.08 8.63 8.66
N LEU A 165 4.51 9.83 8.51
CA LEU A 165 3.78 10.27 7.33
C LEU A 165 4.43 11.54 6.77
N ARG A 166 4.74 11.52 5.48
CA ARG A 166 5.36 12.65 4.82
C ARG A 166 4.75 12.88 3.43
N THR A 167 4.32 14.11 3.19
CA THR A 167 3.96 14.59 1.84
C THR A 167 4.58 15.97 1.61
N GLU A 168 4.73 16.38 0.36
CA GLU A 168 5.11 17.76 0.06
C GLU A 168 3.85 18.62 -0.19
N SER A 169 2.83 18.02 -0.82
CA SER A 169 1.56 18.69 -1.10
C SER A 169 0.41 17.72 -0.95
N GLY A 170 -0.37 17.91 0.10
CA GLY A 170 -1.52 17.09 0.46
C GLY A 170 -1.84 17.17 1.95
N GLU A 171 -3.01 16.68 2.31
CA GLU A 171 -3.49 16.60 3.69
C GLU A 171 -3.03 15.31 4.36
N ILE A 172 -2.77 15.37 5.67
CA ILE A 172 -2.49 14.18 6.49
C ILE A 172 -3.58 14.02 7.53
N SER A 173 -4.19 12.84 7.58
CA SER A 173 -5.25 12.54 8.55
C SER A 173 -5.01 11.19 9.23
N VAL A 174 -4.94 11.17 10.57
CA VAL A 174 -4.73 9.97 11.36
C VAL A 174 -5.74 9.87 12.50
N GLY A 175 -6.41 8.71 12.58
CA GLY A 175 -7.21 8.32 13.74
C GLY A 175 -6.44 7.37 14.65
N ALA A 176 -6.26 7.70 15.93
CA ALA A 176 -5.77 6.74 16.92
C ALA A 176 -6.92 5.84 17.39
N ALA A 177 -6.69 4.55 17.49
CA ALA A 177 -7.69 3.58 17.93
C ALA A 177 -8.24 3.90 19.33
N ARG A 178 -9.45 3.48 19.62
CA ARG A 178 -10.09 3.73 20.91
C ARG A 178 -9.24 3.20 22.06
N GLY A 179 -9.05 4.04 23.08
CA GLY A 179 -8.31 3.68 24.27
C GLY A 179 -6.78 3.68 24.12
N VAL A 180 -6.29 4.03 22.93
CA VAL A 180 -4.84 4.13 22.68
C VAL A 180 -4.33 5.50 23.09
N SER A 181 -3.28 5.51 23.92
CA SER A 181 -2.49 6.72 24.20
C SER A 181 -1.64 7.04 22.98
N ALA A 182 -1.78 8.24 22.44
CA ALA A 182 -1.08 8.66 21.24
C ALA A 182 -0.41 10.02 21.41
N SER A 183 0.74 10.20 20.79
CA SER A 183 1.46 11.47 20.70
C SER A 183 1.59 11.91 19.25
N LEU A 184 1.61 13.21 19.01
CA LEU A 184 1.79 13.82 17.70
C LEU A 184 3.00 14.74 17.69
N ASP A 185 3.90 14.51 16.74
CA ASP A 185 4.92 15.45 16.31
C ASP A 185 4.62 15.82 14.86
N ALA A 186 4.18 17.06 14.65
CA ALA A 186 3.64 17.49 13.36
C ALA A 186 4.23 18.83 12.92
N GLY A 187 4.47 18.95 11.61
CA GLY A 187 4.97 20.18 10.99
C GLY A 187 4.35 20.43 9.62
N THR A 188 3.89 21.65 9.38
CA THR A 188 3.46 22.14 8.06
C THR A 188 4.02 23.52 7.81
N SER A 189 4.39 23.83 6.56
CA SER A 189 4.83 25.18 6.18
C SER A 189 3.63 26.09 5.86
N TYR A 190 2.63 25.51 5.17
CA TYR A 190 1.40 26.20 4.78
C TYR A 190 0.20 25.32 5.03
N GLY A 191 -0.42 25.46 6.21
CA GLY A 191 -1.56 24.66 6.63
C GLY A 191 -1.82 24.81 8.13
N ARG A 192 -2.80 24.08 8.62
CA ARG A 192 -3.18 24.05 10.03
C ARG A 192 -2.93 22.68 10.62
N ILE A 193 -2.55 22.65 11.89
CA ILE A 193 -2.40 21.41 12.65
C ILE A 193 -3.58 21.33 13.61
N HIS A 194 -4.34 20.23 13.52
CA HIS A 194 -5.49 19.95 14.37
C HIS A 194 -5.23 18.69 15.16
N ASP A 195 -4.92 18.84 16.44
CA ASP A 195 -4.63 17.73 17.34
C ASP A 195 -5.74 17.61 18.39
N THR A 196 -6.41 16.45 18.39
CA THR A 196 -7.40 16.05 19.40
C THR A 196 -7.11 14.64 19.94
N LEU A 197 -5.84 14.27 19.96
CA LEU A 197 -5.40 13.00 20.52
C LEU A 197 -5.51 13.00 22.05
N LYS A 198 -5.75 11.82 22.59
CA LYS A 198 -5.67 11.56 24.01
C LYS A 198 -4.31 10.95 24.33
N ASN A 199 -3.46 11.69 25.03
CA ASN A 199 -2.18 11.22 25.49
C ASN A 199 -2.21 11.01 27.02
N THR A 200 -2.42 9.79 27.45
CA THR A 200 -2.40 9.38 28.87
C THR A 200 -1.07 8.77 29.29
N GLY A 201 -0.21 8.40 28.33
CA GLY A 201 1.10 7.78 28.56
C GLY A 201 2.28 8.74 28.50
N GLY A 202 2.05 10.01 28.19
CA GLY A 202 3.13 10.98 28.06
C GLY A 202 4.15 10.57 26.98
N ALA A 203 5.43 10.47 27.33
CA ALA A 203 6.49 10.06 26.44
C ALA A 203 6.42 8.56 26.05
N ASP A 204 5.73 7.74 26.84
CA ASP A 204 5.57 6.30 26.62
C ASP A 204 4.25 5.98 25.91
N ALA A 205 3.76 6.90 25.07
CA ALA A 205 2.55 6.68 24.28
C ALA A 205 2.70 5.44 23.38
N ALA A 206 1.67 4.59 23.39
CA ALA A 206 1.68 3.34 22.60
C ALA A 206 1.71 3.60 21.08
N LEU A 207 1.26 4.78 20.66
CA LEU A 207 1.27 5.24 19.26
C LEU A 207 2.01 6.59 19.19
N ALA A 208 3.11 6.64 18.46
CA ALA A 208 3.84 7.87 18.14
C ALA A 208 3.60 8.24 16.67
N ILE A 209 3.03 9.41 16.41
CA ILE A 209 2.73 9.91 15.07
C ILE A 209 3.69 11.04 14.72
N HIS A 210 4.45 10.88 13.64
CA HIS A 210 5.28 11.92 13.03
C HIS A 210 4.69 12.28 11.68
N ALA A 211 4.16 13.49 11.53
CA ALA A 211 3.44 13.94 10.33
C ALA A 211 4.04 15.23 9.79
N THR A 212 4.48 15.23 8.54
CA THR A 212 5.04 16.43 7.92
C THR A 212 4.48 16.65 6.51
N THR A 213 4.07 17.90 6.23
CA THR A 213 3.69 18.36 4.90
C THR A 213 4.27 19.75 4.64
N ALA A 214 4.50 20.13 3.39
CA ALA A 214 4.82 21.52 3.09
C ALA A 214 3.55 22.34 2.82
N TYR A 215 2.59 21.76 2.10
CA TYR A 215 1.33 22.40 1.74
C TYR A 215 0.16 21.47 2.04
N GLY A 216 -0.58 21.75 3.11
CA GLY A 216 -1.75 20.99 3.52
C GLY A 216 -1.97 20.99 5.01
N ASP A 217 -3.16 20.61 5.43
CA ASP A 217 -3.56 20.51 6.82
C ASP A 217 -3.14 19.13 7.39
N ILE A 218 -2.83 19.11 8.69
CA ILE A 218 -2.56 17.87 9.43
C ILE A 218 -3.62 17.71 10.50
N SER A 219 -4.31 16.57 10.51
CA SER A 219 -5.32 16.26 11.52
C SER A 219 -5.03 14.93 12.21
N ALA A 220 -4.96 14.93 13.53
CA ALA A 220 -4.84 13.73 14.35
C ALA A 220 -5.93 13.73 15.43
N ARG A 221 -6.63 12.59 15.58
CA ARG A 221 -7.73 12.47 16.53
C ARG A 221 -7.78 11.11 17.17
N SER A 222 -8.25 11.03 18.41
CA SER A 222 -8.66 9.76 19.03
C SER A 222 -10.09 9.41 18.61
N LEU A 223 -10.34 8.13 18.33
CA LEU A 223 -11.63 7.58 17.91
C LEU A 223 -12.54 7.26 19.09
#